data_9e3468fdc9e4499c0591cdb293739182
#
_entry.id   9e3468fdc9e4499c0591cdb293739182
#
_cell.length_a   1.000
_cell.length_b   1.000
_cell.length_c   1.000
_cell.angle_alpha   90.00
_cell.angle_beta   90.00
_cell.angle_gamma   90.00
#
_symmetry.space_group_name_H-M   'P 1'
#
loop_
_entity.id
_entity.type
_entity.pdbx_description
1 polymer ?
#
loop_
_entity_poly.entity_id
_entity_poly.type
_entity_poly.pdbx_seq_one_letter_code
_entity_poly.pdbx_strand_id
1 'polypeptide(L)'
;GEAQRIRLAAQLGSNLQGVCYVLDEPTIGLHARDNQILLNALHKLGDKGNTLVVVEHDEDTIRRADHIIDIGPSAGKRGGKLVAQGSVKDITDAADSQTGKYLLHAMKHPLQTRRNMSETLKWLELKGANLHNLQNVNVEIPLQRLVAVTGVSGSGKSTLARDVLLANVQTHVSQRSTKAGRDEQEAGKFPTLTGCTELKGFEAIDRVLEVDQTPIGKTPRSCPATYIGFWDTIRKLFAE
;
A
#
# COMPACT_ATOMS: atom_id res chain seq x y z
N GLY A 1 3.26 -0.92 -11.30
CA GLY A 1 3.13 0.53 -11.09
C GLY A 1 4.10 1.38 -11.89
N GLU A 2 5.43 1.36 -11.60
CA GLU A 2 6.38 2.29 -12.25
C GLU A 2 6.53 2.07 -13.77
N ALA A 3 6.65 0.82 -14.21
CA ALA A 3 6.76 0.50 -15.64
C ALA A 3 5.52 0.95 -16.44
N GLN A 4 4.34 0.86 -15.86
CA GLN A 4 3.10 1.34 -16.48
C GLN A 4 3.09 2.86 -16.62
N ARG A 5 3.58 3.58 -15.60
CA ARG A 5 3.70 5.05 -15.62
C ARG A 5 4.70 5.54 -16.65
N ILE A 6 5.85 4.87 -16.79
CA ILE A 6 6.83 5.18 -17.82
C ILE A 6 6.22 5.01 -19.22
N ARG A 7 5.47 3.91 -19.45
CA ARG A 7 4.74 3.70 -20.71
C ARG A 7 3.70 4.78 -20.95
N LEU A 8 2.93 5.15 -19.93
CA LEU A 8 1.94 6.22 -20.04
C LEU A 8 2.60 7.57 -20.33
N ALA A 9 3.70 7.91 -19.66
CA ALA A 9 4.45 9.14 -19.93
C ALA A 9 4.97 9.21 -21.37
N ALA A 10 5.45 8.09 -21.92
CA ALA A 10 5.87 8.00 -23.31
C ALA A 10 4.68 8.23 -24.27
N GLN A 11 3.49 7.72 -23.95
CA GLN A 11 2.27 7.92 -24.76
C GLN A 11 1.74 9.35 -24.68
N LEU A 12 1.87 10.03 -23.53
CA LEU A 12 1.49 11.44 -23.37
C LEU A 12 2.26 12.36 -24.34
N GLY A 13 3.51 12.02 -24.63
CA GLY A 13 4.34 12.73 -25.63
C GLY A 13 4.01 12.40 -27.09
N SER A 14 3.20 11.36 -27.34
CA SER A 14 2.81 10.99 -28.71
C SER A 14 1.66 11.87 -29.21
N ASN A 15 1.65 12.09 -30.53
CA ASN A 15 0.54 12.78 -31.21
C ASN A 15 -0.52 11.79 -31.74
N LEU A 16 -0.63 10.60 -31.16
CA LEU A 16 -1.59 9.59 -31.57
C LEU A 16 -3.01 10.04 -31.26
N GLN A 17 -3.92 9.80 -32.21
CA GLN A 17 -5.36 10.07 -32.13
C GLN A 17 -6.13 8.78 -32.48
N GLY A 18 -7.35 8.64 -31.95
CA GLY A 18 -8.19 7.48 -32.23
C GLY A 18 -7.72 6.18 -31.57
N VAL A 19 -6.87 6.26 -30.57
CA VAL A 19 -6.36 5.11 -29.80
C VAL A 19 -7.27 4.83 -28.61
N CYS A 20 -7.54 3.56 -28.35
CA CYS A 20 -8.17 3.12 -27.11
C CYS A 20 -7.09 2.67 -26.11
N TYR A 21 -6.96 3.37 -25.00
CA TYR A 21 -6.07 3.02 -23.90
C TYR A 21 -6.87 2.28 -22.82
N VAL A 22 -6.41 1.09 -22.44
CA VAL A 22 -6.96 0.33 -21.31
C VAL A 22 -5.94 0.34 -20.19
N LEU A 23 -6.29 0.91 -19.06
CA LEU A 23 -5.42 1.11 -17.89
C LEU A 23 -6.03 0.39 -16.69
N ASP A 24 -5.22 -0.43 -16.02
CA ASP A 24 -5.61 -1.18 -14.84
C ASP A 24 -4.92 -0.57 -13.61
N GLU A 25 -5.73 -0.02 -12.69
CA GLU A 25 -5.31 0.63 -11.44
C GLU A 25 -4.10 1.59 -11.58
N PRO A 26 -4.13 2.59 -12.49
CA PRO A 26 -2.97 3.45 -12.73
C PRO A 26 -2.61 4.33 -11.53
N THR A 27 -3.54 4.56 -10.60
CA THR A 27 -3.33 5.38 -9.38
C THR A 27 -2.72 4.60 -8.23
N ILE A 28 -2.61 3.27 -8.32
CA ILE A 28 -2.17 2.42 -7.22
C ILE A 28 -0.81 2.85 -6.64
N GLY A 29 -0.77 3.08 -5.33
CA GLY A 29 0.44 3.48 -4.61
C GLY A 29 0.90 4.91 -4.88
N LEU A 30 0.08 5.75 -5.53
CA LEU A 30 0.33 7.17 -5.68
C LEU A 30 -0.14 7.96 -4.45
N HIS A 31 0.56 9.06 -4.19
CA HIS A 31 0.06 10.08 -3.28
C HIS A 31 -1.06 10.89 -3.97
N ALA A 32 -2.03 11.40 -3.21
CA ALA A 32 -3.17 12.16 -3.75
C ALA A 32 -2.75 13.31 -4.70
N ARG A 33 -1.64 14.00 -4.40
CA ARG A 33 -1.07 15.03 -5.29
C ARG A 33 -0.66 14.46 -6.65
N ASP A 34 -0.03 13.28 -6.65
CA ASP A 34 0.48 12.65 -7.86
C ASP A 34 -0.68 12.07 -8.70
N ASN A 35 -1.78 11.62 -8.03
CA ASN A 35 -3.04 11.24 -8.69
C ASN A 35 -3.61 12.39 -9.52
N GLN A 36 -3.63 13.61 -8.98
CA GLN A 36 -4.10 14.79 -9.68
C GLN A 36 -3.31 15.03 -10.99
N ILE A 37 -1.99 14.90 -10.93
CA ILE A 37 -1.12 15.06 -12.10
C ILE A 37 -1.43 14.00 -13.15
N LEU A 38 -1.59 12.74 -12.71
CA LEU A 38 -1.94 11.62 -13.58
C LEU A 38 -3.30 11.84 -14.25
N LEU A 39 -4.33 12.18 -13.47
CA LEU A 39 -5.68 12.40 -13.98
C LEU A 39 -5.72 13.54 -15.01
N ASN A 40 -5.03 14.65 -14.74
CA ASN A 40 -4.92 15.75 -15.70
C ASN A 40 -4.22 15.31 -17.00
N ALA A 41 -3.26 14.42 -16.90
CA ALA A 41 -2.56 13.85 -18.07
C ALA A 41 -3.48 12.92 -18.87
N LEU A 42 -4.29 12.10 -18.20
CA LEU A 42 -5.29 11.24 -18.84
C LEU A 42 -6.36 12.07 -19.57
N HIS A 43 -6.89 13.13 -18.96
CA HIS A 43 -7.83 14.03 -19.61
C HIS A 43 -7.24 14.64 -20.89
N LYS A 44 -5.98 15.11 -20.85
CA LYS A 44 -5.30 15.62 -22.05
C LYS A 44 -5.16 14.59 -23.17
N LEU A 45 -5.04 13.30 -22.84
CA LEU A 45 -5.07 12.23 -23.85
C LEU A 45 -6.46 12.07 -24.46
N GLY A 46 -7.52 12.16 -23.64
CA GLY A 46 -8.91 12.16 -24.10
C GLY A 46 -9.20 13.34 -25.03
N ASP A 47 -8.79 14.56 -24.65
CA ASP A 47 -8.96 15.79 -25.44
C ASP A 47 -8.31 15.70 -26.83
N LYS A 48 -7.30 14.85 -27.01
CA LYS A 48 -6.68 14.56 -28.31
C LYS A 48 -7.51 13.62 -29.21
N GLY A 49 -8.72 13.23 -28.80
CA GLY A 49 -9.58 12.31 -29.55
C GLY A 49 -9.30 10.84 -29.31
N ASN A 50 -8.73 10.49 -28.15
CA ASN A 50 -8.53 9.12 -27.73
C ASN A 50 -9.63 8.65 -26.78
N THR A 51 -9.81 7.33 -26.67
CA THR A 51 -10.69 6.69 -25.71
C THR A 51 -9.86 6.13 -24.55
N LEU A 52 -10.26 6.37 -23.32
CA LEU A 52 -9.60 5.81 -22.13
C LEU A 52 -10.60 4.95 -21.36
N VAL A 53 -10.24 3.70 -21.16
CA VAL A 53 -10.93 2.77 -20.25
C VAL A 53 -10.03 2.54 -19.06
N VAL A 54 -10.50 2.94 -17.88
CA VAL A 54 -9.68 2.89 -16.65
C VAL A 54 -10.41 2.01 -15.64
N VAL A 55 -9.75 0.96 -15.17
CA VAL A 55 -10.21 0.18 -14.03
C VAL A 55 -9.66 0.84 -12.79
N GLU A 56 -10.54 1.29 -11.89
CA GLU A 56 -10.11 2.06 -10.71
C GLU A 56 -11.02 1.87 -9.52
N HIS A 57 -10.45 2.12 -8.32
CA HIS A 57 -11.14 2.11 -7.04
C HIS A 57 -11.03 3.46 -6.33
N ASP A 58 -10.20 4.37 -6.86
CA ASP A 58 -9.99 5.71 -6.32
C ASP A 58 -11.22 6.61 -6.57
N GLU A 59 -11.75 7.20 -5.52
CA GLU A 59 -12.95 8.03 -5.57
C GLU A 59 -12.78 9.26 -6.49
N ASP A 60 -11.62 9.91 -6.43
CA ASP A 60 -11.35 11.10 -7.25
C ASP A 60 -11.33 10.76 -8.74
N THR A 61 -10.80 9.60 -9.11
CA THR A 61 -10.79 9.10 -10.48
C THR A 61 -12.21 8.78 -10.96
N ILE A 62 -12.98 8.06 -10.14
CA ILE A 62 -14.38 7.71 -10.45
C ILE A 62 -15.22 8.97 -10.65
N ARG A 63 -15.11 9.97 -9.78
CA ARG A 63 -15.87 11.23 -9.87
C ARG A 63 -15.51 12.09 -11.09
N ARG A 64 -14.31 11.91 -11.65
CA ARG A 64 -13.85 12.67 -12.82
C ARG A 64 -14.08 11.94 -14.15
N ALA A 65 -14.54 10.70 -14.11
CA ALA A 65 -14.86 9.94 -15.32
C ALA A 65 -16.09 10.54 -16.01
N ASP A 66 -16.05 10.66 -17.33
CA ASP A 66 -17.19 11.09 -18.15
C ASP A 66 -18.30 10.05 -18.13
N HIS A 67 -17.94 8.77 -18.02
CA HIS A 67 -18.86 7.65 -17.97
C HIS A 67 -18.32 6.57 -17.04
N ILE A 68 -19.16 6.02 -16.18
CA ILE A 68 -18.82 4.99 -15.21
C ILE A 68 -19.57 3.71 -15.57
N ILE A 69 -18.92 2.58 -15.46
CA ILE A 69 -19.49 1.23 -15.60
C ILE A 69 -19.25 0.51 -14.26
N ASP A 70 -20.32 0.23 -13.52
CA ASP A 70 -20.24 -0.43 -12.21
C ASP A 70 -20.57 -1.92 -12.35
N ILE A 71 -19.61 -2.75 -12.00
CA ILE A 71 -19.70 -4.21 -12.09
C ILE A 71 -19.82 -4.78 -10.68
N GLY A 72 -20.85 -5.62 -10.47
CA GLY A 72 -21.11 -6.18 -9.14
C GLY A 72 -22.19 -7.27 -9.19
N PRO A 73 -23.09 -7.31 -8.16
CA PRO A 73 -23.04 -6.55 -6.89
C PRO A 73 -22.02 -7.09 -5.87
N SER A 74 -21.35 -8.19 -6.17
CA SER A 74 -20.41 -8.88 -5.27
C SER A 74 -19.28 -9.52 -6.07
N ALA A 75 -18.34 -10.21 -5.41
CA ALA A 75 -17.24 -10.91 -6.04
C ALA A 75 -17.57 -12.37 -6.42
N GLY A 76 -16.75 -12.98 -7.27
CA GLY A 76 -16.81 -14.38 -7.66
C GLY A 76 -18.14 -14.75 -8.36
N LYS A 77 -18.73 -15.89 -8.01
CA LYS A 77 -19.96 -16.42 -8.65
C LYS A 77 -21.19 -15.50 -8.55
N ARG A 78 -21.18 -14.54 -7.60
CA ARG A 78 -22.27 -13.58 -7.40
C ARG A 78 -22.00 -12.23 -8.07
N GLY A 79 -20.82 -12.04 -8.65
CA GLY A 79 -20.39 -10.86 -9.36
C GLY A 79 -20.55 -10.95 -10.86
N GLY A 80 -19.83 -10.08 -11.58
CA GLY A 80 -19.73 -10.09 -13.03
C GLY A 80 -20.99 -9.62 -13.77
N LYS A 81 -21.87 -8.88 -13.08
CA LYS A 81 -23.08 -8.30 -13.67
C LYS A 81 -22.92 -6.79 -13.78
N LEU A 82 -23.46 -6.21 -14.84
CA LEU A 82 -23.62 -4.76 -14.91
C LEU A 82 -24.67 -4.33 -13.87
N VAL A 83 -24.26 -3.54 -12.90
CA VAL A 83 -25.15 -3.01 -11.85
C VAL A 83 -25.72 -1.66 -12.25
N ALA A 84 -24.87 -0.76 -12.71
CA ALA A 84 -25.24 0.54 -13.22
C ALA A 84 -24.21 1.05 -14.21
N GLN A 85 -24.61 2.00 -15.05
CA GLN A 85 -23.70 2.74 -15.93
C GLN A 85 -24.21 4.14 -16.17
N GLY A 86 -23.31 5.08 -16.39
CA GLY A 86 -23.64 6.48 -16.66
C GLY A 86 -22.79 7.47 -15.88
N SER A 87 -23.39 8.55 -15.46
CA SER A 87 -22.77 9.57 -14.61
C SER A 87 -22.63 9.12 -13.16
N VAL A 88 -21.93 9.90 -12.35
CA VAL A 88 -21.85 9.67 -10.88
C VAL A 88 -23.25 9.59 -10.28
N LYS A 89 -24.20 10.41 -10.77
CA LYS A 89 -25.59 10.39 -10.29
C LYS A 89 -26.28 9.06 -10.59
N ASP A 90 -26.11 8.51 -11.79
CA ASP A 90 -26.71 7.24 -12.17
C ASP A 90 -26.19 6.09 -11.29
N ILE A 91 -24.91 6.12 -10.93
CA ILE A 91 -24.29 5.13 -10.04
C ILE A 91 -24.80 5.29 -8.59
N THR A 92 -24.95 6.53 -8.10
CA THR A 92 -25.41 6.78 -6.73
C THR A 92 -26.89 6.49 -6.54
N ASP A 93 -27.70 6.66 -7.59
CA ASP A 93 -29.14 6.38 -7.56
C ASP A 93 -29.43 4.85 -7.69
N ALA A 94 -28.47 4.04 -8.09
CA ALA A 94 -28.62 2.60 -8.24
C ALA A 94 -28.59 1.89 -6.88
N ALA A 95 -29.71 1.34 -6.45
CA ALA A 95 -29.88 0.72 -5.12
C ALA A 95 -28.90 -0.45 -4.84
N ASP A 96 -28.54 -1.21 -5.87
CA ASP A 96 -27.63 -2.37 -5.76
C ASP A 96 -26.16 -1.99 -5.94
N SER A 97 -25.84 -0.74 -6.28
CA SER A 97 -24.48 -0.27 -6.44
C SER A 97 -23.78 -0.11 -5.08
N GLN A 98 -22.75 -0.91 -4.83
CA GLN A 98 -21.89 -0.69 -3.68
C GLN A 98 -21.03 0.56 -3.87
N THR A 99 -20.52 0.77 -5.08
CA THR A 99 -19.78 1.98 -5.46
C THR A 99 -20.61 3.24 -5.20
N GLY A 100 -21.86 3.23 -5.61
CA GLY A 100 -22.79 4.36 -5.38
C GLY A 100 -22.99 4.67 -3.90
N LYS A 101 -23.16 3.63 -3.06
CA LYS A 101 -23.29 3.81 -1.61
C LYS A 101 -22.06 4.48 -1.00
N TYR A 102 -20.84 4.08 -1.44
CA TYR A 102 -19.58 4.68 -0.97
C TYR A 102 -19.38 6.11 -1.48
N LEU A 103 -19.78 6.40 -2.71
CA LEU A 103 -19.72 7.76 -3.27
C LEU A 103 -20.69 8.75 -2.59
N LEU A 104 -21.87 8.28 -2.15
CA LEU A 104 -22.84 9.10 -1.40
C LEU A 104 -22.39 9.36 0.04
N HIS A 105 -21.83 8.34 0.66
CA HIS A 105 -21.39 8.40 2.03
C HIS A 105 -19.87 8.31 2.03
N ALA A 106 -19.18 9.42 1.72
CA ALA A 106 -17.75 9.55 2.00
C ALA A 106 -17.50 8.94 3.38
N MET A 107 -16.77 7.83 3.42
CA MET A 107 -16.76 6.90 4.55
C MET A 107 -16.67 7.63 5.89
N LYS A 108 -17.82 7.91 6.52
CA LYS A 108 -17.89 8.12 7.95
C LYS A 108 -17.70 6.74 8.56
N HIS A 109 -16.45 6.33 8.69
CA HIS A 109 -16.18 5.18 9.55
C HIS A 109 -16.85 5.47 10.89
N PRO A 110 -17.70 4.55 11.42
CA PRO A 110 -18.12 4.64 12.81
C PRO A 110 -16.84 4.64 13.60
N LEU A 111 -16.49 5.80 14.10
CA LEU A 111 -15.17 6.13 14.58
C LEU A 111 -14.89 5.30 15.82
N GLN A 112 -14.02 4.33 15.70
CA GLN A 112 -13.19 4.03 16.85
C GLN A 112 -12.46 5.33 17.19
N THR A 113 -12.81 5.90 18.32
CA THR A 113 -12.09 7.05 18.88
C THR A 113 -10.60 6.77 18.83
N ARG A 114 -9.80 7.74 18.38
CA ARG A 114 -8.34 7.61 18.40
C ARG A 114 -7.91 7.21 19.80
N ARG A 115 -7.12 6.16 19.91
CA ARG A 115 -6.57 5.74 21.19
C ARG A 115 -5.75 6.87 21.77
N ASN A 116 -5.97 7.17 23.06
CA ASN A 116 -5.22 8.23 23.74
C ASN A 116 -3.73 7.92 23.74
N MET A 117 -2.93 8.95 23.52
CA MET A 117 -1.49 8.95 23.65
C MET A 117 -1.19 9.27 25.13
N SER A 118 -1.22 8.23 26.01
CA SER A 118 -0.95 8.40 27.42
C SER A 118 0.54 8.54 27.70
N GLU A 119 0.92 9.20 28.78
CA GLU A 119 2.32 9.35 29.24
C GLU A 119 3.00 8.00 29.53
N THR A 120 2.22 6.94 29.77
CA THR A 120 2.70 5.58 30.03
C THR A 120 3.05 4.80 28.76
N LEU A 121 2.87 5.38 27.56
CA LEU A 121 3.16 4.74 26.30
C LEU A 121 4.67 4.56 26.13
N LYS A 122 5.06 3.36 25.71
CA LYS A 122 6.44 3.12 25.27
C LYS A 122 6.61 3.60 23.83
N TRP A 123 7.73 4.16 23.54
CA TRP A 123 8.06 4.71 22.24
C TRP A 123 9.26 3.99 21.63
N LEU A 124 9.23 3.81 20.34
CA LEU A 124 10.40 3.44 19.54
C LEU A 124 10.95 4.72 18.94
N GLU A 125 12.16 5.10 19.36
CA GLU A 125 12.82 6.32 18.94
C GLU A 125 13.93 6.01 17.93
N LEU A 126 13.89 6.65 16.80
CA LEU A 126 14.92 6.60 15.76
C LEU A 126 15.48 7.99 15.54
N LYS A 127 16.81 8.15 15.63
CA LYS A 127 17.46 9.44 15.40
C LYS A 127 18.51 9.35 14.31
N GLY A 128 18.68 10.49 13.63
CA GLY A 128 19.73 10.67 12.64
C GLY A 128 19.58 9.77 11.42
N ALA A 129 18.37 9.47 10.98
CA ALA A 129 18.17 8.70 9.77
C ALA A 129 18.63 9.48 8.53
N ASN A 130 19.64 8.95 7.82
CA ASN A 130 20.34 9.64 6.73
C ASN A 130 20.64 8.76 5.52
N LEU A 131 19.91 7.65 5.36
CA LEU A 131 20.09 6.75 4.23
C LEU A 131 19.38 7.32 2.99
N HIS A 132 20.00 7.19 1.82
CA HIS A 132 19.53 7.70 0.52
C HIS A 132 19.17 9.19 0.58
N ASN A 133 17.91 9.55 0.42
CA ASN A 133 17.44 10.93 0.44
C ASN A 133 16.97 11.43 1.81
N LEU A 134 17.11 10.62 2.85
CA LEU A 134 16.81 11.06 4.21
C LEU A 134 17.87 12.05 4.71
N GLN A 135 17.43 13.13 5.36
CA GLN A 135 18.30 14.20 5.83
C GLN A 135 18.20 14.35 7.35
N ASN A 136 18.92 13.49 8.06
CA ASN A 136 18.99 13.49 9.53
C ASN A 136 17.59 13.47 10.19
N VAL A 137 16.73 12.57 9.72
CA VAL A 137 15.34 12.47 10.17
C VAL A 137 15.28 11.82 11.54
N ASN A 138 14.57 12.46 12.48
CA ASN A 138 14.26 11.91 13.80
C ASN A 138 12.77 11.61 13.87
N VAL A 139 12.41 10.41 14.35
CA VAL A 139 11.02 9.99 14.51
C VAL A 139 10.83 9.25 15.81
N GLU A 140 9.64 9.45 16.41
CA GLU A 140 9.16 8.75 17.58
C GLU A 140 7.89 7.98 17.19
N ILE A 141 7.90 6.67 17.39
CA ILE A 141 6.83 5.77 16.99
C ILE A 141 6.19 5.19 18.24
N PRO A 142 4.93 5.52 18.53
CA PRO A 142 4.24 4.98 19.70
C PRO A 142 3.99 3.48 19.52
N LEU A 143 4.43 2.68 20.47
CA LEU A 143 4.19 1.24 20.45
C LEU A 143 2.71 0.92 20.72
N GLN A 144 2.23 -0.23 20.24
CA GLN A 144 0.84 -0.68 20.35
C GLN A 144 -0.18 0.30 19.69
N ARG A 145 0.25 1.05 18.70
CA ARG A 145 -0.58 1.99 17.93
C ARG A 145 -0.45 1.70 16.44
N LEU A 146 -1.48 2.06 15.69
CA LEU A 146 -1.40 2.13 14.23
C LEU A 146 -0.72 3.45 13.85
N VAL A 147 0.41 3.35 13.18
CA VAL A 147 1.19 4.51 12.70
C VAL A 147 1.22 4.49 11.19
N ALA A 148 0.88 5.61 10.57
CA ALA A 148 0.95 5.79 9.12
C ALA A 148 2.15 6.67 8.76
N VAL A 149 3.00 6.18 7.84
CA VAL A 149 4.07 6.96 7.23
C VAL A 149 3.57 7.48 5.88
N THR A 150 3.42 8.80 5.76
CA THR A 150 2.82 9.45 4.58
C THR A 150 3.81 10.40 3.89
N GLY A 151 3.50 10.80 2.68
CA GLY A 151 4.30 11.74 1.88
C GLY A 151 4.22 11.44 0.39
N VAL A 152 4.69 12.36 -0.44
CA VAL A 152 4.70 12.20 -1.91
C VAL A 152 5.57 11.03 -2.37
N SER A 153 5.39 10.59 -3.61
CA SER A 153 6.22 9.54 -4.20
C SER A 153 7.69 9.97 -4.21
N GLY A 154 8.61 9.06 -3.85
CA GLY A 154 10.04 9.38 -3.78
C GLY A 154 10.48 10.19 -2.56
N SER A 155 9.59 10.51 -1.59
CA SER A 155 9.96 11.30 -0.39
C SER A 155 10.81 10.55 0.64
N GLY A 156 11.09 9.26 0.46
CA GLY A 156 11.89 8.47 1.39
C GLY A 156 11.08 7.65 2.41
N LYS A 157 9.75 7.54 2.26
CA LYS A 157 8.90 6.74 3.17
C LYS A 157 9.38 5.29 3.32
N SER A 158 9.62 4.62 2.19
CA SER A 158 10.08 3.23 2.18
C SER A 158 11.49 3.11 2.74
N THR A 159 12.36 4.07 2.45
CA THR A 159 13.70 4.15 3.02
C THR A 159 13.64 4.26 4.54
N LEU A 160 12.81 5.17 5.07
CA LEU A 160 12.66 5.33 6.52
C LEU A 160 12.07 4.08 7.17
N ALA A 161 10.95 3.57 6.64
CA ALA A 161 10.20 2.50 7.29
C ALA A 161 10.85 1.12 7.12
N ARG A 162 11.38 0.81 5.93
CA ARG A 162 11.89 -0.50 5.57
C ARG A 162 13.41 -0.58 5.69
N ASP A 163 14.13 0.33 5.00
CA ASP A 163 15.57 0.21 4.87
C ASP A 163 16.30 0.65 6.14
N VAL A 164 15.71 1.55 6.94
CA VAL A 164 16.29 2.01 8.21
C VAL A 164 15.58 1.38 9.41
N LEU A 165 14.30 1.66 9.62
CA LEU A 165 13.58 1.26 10.83
C LEU A 165 13.46 -0.26 10.95
N LEU A 166 12.82 -0.91 9.96
CA LEU A 166 12.62 -2.36 9.93
C LEU A 166 13.93 -3.12 10.05
N ALA A 167 14.94 -2.76 9.24
CA ALA A 167 16.24 -3.43 9.21
C ALA A 167 16.92 -3.39 10.58
N ASN A 168 16.97 -2.24 11.24
CA ASN A 168 17.59 -2.11 12.54
C ASN A 168 16.82 -2.81 13.64
N VAL A 169 15.48 -2.64 13.72
CA VAL A 169 14.65 -3.30 14.73
C VAL A 169 14.74 -4.83 14.56
N GLN A 170 14.66 -5.33 13.34
CA GLN A 170 14.77 -6.76 13.05
C GLN A 170 16.11 -7.34 13.51
N THR A 171 17.22 -6.64 13.26
CA THR A 171 18.56 -7.07 13.65
C THR A 171 18.69 -7.14 15.18
N HIS A 172 18.23 -6.14 15.91
CA HIS A 172 18.28 -6.10 17.38
C HIS A 172 17.39 -7.16 18.03
N VAL A 173 16.16 -7.35 17.50
CA VAL A 173 15.23 -8.40 17.98
C VAL A 173 15.77 -9.78 17.68
N SER A 174 16.38 -10.01 16.50
CA SER A 174 16.98 -11.28 16.12
C SER A 174 18.19 -11.63 17.01
N GLN A 175 19.05 -10.66 17.33
CA GLN A 175 20.16 -10.87 18.27
C GLN A 175 19.63 -11.36 19.63
N ARG A 176 18.59 -10.72 20.17
CA ARG A 176 17.99 -11.09 21.46
C ARG A 176 17.30 -12.46 21.45
N SER A 177 16.96 -13.01 20.30
CA SER A 177 16.31 -14.32 20.18
C SER A 177 17.22 -15.48 20.62
N THR A 178 18.53 -15.30 20.56
CA THR A 178 19.53 -16.29 20.98
C THR A 178 20.06 -16.02 22.40
N LYS A 179 20.55 -17.05 23.09
CA LYS A 179 21.18 -16.88 24.42
C LYS A 179 22.43 -16.01 24.34
N ALA A 180 23.33 -16.34 23.39
CA ALA A 180 24.55 -15.56 23.19
C ALA A 180 24.28 -14.08 22.89
N GLY A 181 23.29 -13.80 22.04
CA GLY A 181 22.92 -12.43 21.71
C GLY A 181 22.30 -11.66 22.90
N ARG A 182 21.58 -12.31 23.79
CA ARG A 182 21.11 -11.68 25.04
C ARG A 182 22.28 -11.32 25.95
N ASP A 183 23.22 -12.26 26.15
CA ASP A 183 24.42 -12.04 26.96
C ASP A 183 25.27 -10.88 26.38
N GLU A 184 25.34 -10.77 25.05
CA GLU A 184 25.99 -9.64 24.37
C GLU A 184 25.29 -8.32 24.60
N GLN A 185 23.95 -8.27 24.52
CA GLN A 185 23.17 -7.05 24.77
C GLN A 185 23.26 -6.63 26.23
N GLU A 186 23.24 -7.57 27.19
CA GLU A 186 23.45 -7.29 28.62
C GLU A 186 24.87 -6.74 28.87
N ALA A 187 25.86 -7.18 28.09
CA ALA A 187 27.20 -6.63 28.09
C ALA A 187 27.35 -5.30 27.32
N GLY A 188 26.25 -4.70 26.84
CA GLY A 188 26.22 -3.44 26.08
C GLY A 188 26.71 -3.55 24.65
N LYS A 189 26.78 -4.75 24.09
CA LYS A 189 27.20 -4.98 22.69
C LYS A 189 25.98 -5.07 21.78
N PHE A 190 25.72 -4.02 21.05
CA PHE A 190 24.61 -3.93 20.08
C PHE A 190 25.11 -4.05 18.65
N PRO A 191 24.28 -4.53 17.72
CA PRO A 191 24.59 -4.53 16.30
C PRO A 191 24.83 -3.13 15.77
N THR A 192 25.62 -3.03 14.73
CA THR A 192 25.84 -1.75 14.04
C THR A 192 24.56 -1.27 13.41
N LEU A 193 24.20 0.00 13.67
CA LEU A 193 23.02 0.63 13.10
C LEU A 193 23.24 0.94 11.61
N THR A 194 22.24 0.69 10.79
CA THR A 194 22.23 0.99 9.36
C THR A 194 21.43 2.25 9.09
N GLY A 195 22.08 3.27 8.53
CA GLY A 195 21.42 4.48 8.04
C GLY A 195 20.80 5.38 9.12
N CYS A 196 21.17 5.20 10.39
CA CYS A 196 20.77 6.07 11.50
C CYS A 196 21.83 6.09 12.59
N THR A 197 21.71 7.02 13.54
CA THR A 197 22.69 7.20 14.63
C THR A 197 22.24 6.58 15.95
N GLU A 198 20.93 6.49 16.19
CA GLU A 198 20.39 5.98 17.45
C GLU A 198 19.06 5.27 17.24
N LEU A 199 18.85 4.14 17.94
CA LEU A 199 17.57 3.43 18.04
C LEU A 199 17.34 3.04 19.49
N LYS A 200 16.17 3.42 20.06
CA LYS A 200 15.76 3.13 21.44
C LYS A 200 14.36 2.56 21.47
N GLY A 201 14.02 1.83 22.53
CA GLY A 201 12.66 1.33 22.80
C GLY A 201 12.32 0.05 22.05
N PHE A 202 13.24 -0.56 21.32
CA PHE A 202 13.07 -1.83 20.63
C PHE A 202 12.95 -3.02 21.60
N GLU A 203 13.32 -2.86 22.85
CA GLU A 203 13.29 -3.90 23.90
C GLU A 203 11.86 -4.40 24.18
N ALA A 204 10.87 -3.58 23.89
CA ALA A 204 9.47 -3.91 24.04
C ALA A 204 8.87 -4.65 22.83
N ILE A 205 9.67 -4.95 21.79
CA ILE A 205 9.24 -5.61 20.56
C ILE A 205 9.75 -7.05 20.58
N ASP A 206 8.85 -8.03 20.56
CA ASP A 206 9.21 -9.44 20.59
C ASP A 206 9.48 -10.02 19.22
N ARG A 207 8.81 -9.51 18.19
CA ARG A 207 8.91 -10.01 16.80
C ARG A 207 8.67 -8.90 15.82
N VAL A 208 9.35 -8.98 14.68
CA VAL A 208 9.17 -8.10 13.53
C VAL A 208 8.72 -8.92 12.33
N LEU A 209 7.66 -8.49 11.67
CA LEU A 209 7.15 -9.10 10.46
C LEU A 209 7.05 -8.03 9.37
N GLU A 210 7.57 -8.33 8.20
CA GLU A 210 7.37 -7.53 7.00
C GLU A 210 6.25 -8.14 6.17
N VAL A 211 5.30 -7.32 5.75
CA VAL A 211 4.30 -7.66 4.74
C VAL A 211 4.52 -6.71 3.58
N ASP A 212 5.08 -7.23 2.50
CA ASP A 212 5.39 -6.47 1.30
C ASP A 212 4.33 -6.66 0.20
N GLN A 213 4.51 -5.93 -0.90
CA GLN A 213 3.65 -6.02 -2.08
C GLN A 213 4.16 -7.04 -3.11
N THR A 214 5.07 -7.92 -2.72
CA THR A 214 5.61 -8.93 -3.64
C THR A 214 4.49 -9.89 -4.03
N PRO A 215 4.23 -10.09 -5.34
CA PRO A 215 3.19 -11.01 -5.78
C PRO A 215 3.43 -12.42 -5.24
N ILE A 216 2.38 -13.04 -4.73
CA ILE A 216 2.42 -14.43 -4.28
C ILE A 216 2.70 -15.32 -5.49
N GLY A 217 3.95 -15.73 -5.64
CA GLY A 217 4.41 -16.70 -6.63
C GLY A 217 4.35 -16.25 -8.09
N LYS A 218 5.45 -16.46 -8.78
CA LYS A 218 5.58 -16.19 -10.23
C LYS A 218 5.27 -17.42 -11.11
N THR A 219 4.85 -18.54 -10.51
CA THR A 219 4.63 -19.78 -11.24
C THR A 219 3.17 -20.22 -11.17
N PRO A 220 2.64 -20.92 -12.22
CA PRO A 220 1.28 -21.45 -12.21
C PRO A 220 0.99 -22.43 -11.05
N ARG A 221 2.04 -22.90 -10.37
CA ARG A 221 1.95 -23.81 -9.21
C ARG A 221 1.86 -23.07 -7.87
N SER A 222 2.01 -21.76 -7.86
CA SER A 222 1.95 -20.96 -6.65
C SER A 222 0.52 -20.53 -6.39
N CYS A 223 -0.10 -21.12 -5.40
CA CYS A 223 -1.42 -20.72 -4.91
C CYS A 223 -1.31 -20.22 -3.45
N PRO A 224 -2.29 -19.49 -2.94
CA PRO A 224 -2.31 -19.02 -1.55
C PRO A 224 -2.06 -20.13 -0.53
N ALA A 225 -2.61 -21.33 -0.75
CA ALA A 225 -2.42 -22.48 0.12
C ALA A 225 -0.97 -22.97 0.19
N THR A 226 -0.25 -22.90 -0.94
CA THR A 226 1.19 -23.23 -1.00
C THR A 226 2.02 -22.16 -0.29
N TYR A 227 1.67 -20.89 -0.46
CA TYR A 227 2.37 -19.77 0.16
C TYR A 227 2.20 -19.77 1.70
N ILE A 228 1.00 -20.05 2.18
CA ILE A 228 0.68 -20.14 3.62
C ILE A 228 1.24 -21.44 4.23
N GLY A 229 1.56 -22.45 3.41
CA GLY A 229 2.23 -23.69 3.84
C GLY A 229 1.29 -24.85 4.21
N PHE A 230 -0.04 -24.71 4.08
CA PHE A 230 -0.95 -25.82 4.41
C PHE A 230 -1.22 -26.77 3.23
N TRP A 231 -0.74 -26.50 2.03
CA TRP A 231 -0.95 -27.34 0.85
C TRP A 231 -0.38 -28.75 1.00
N ASP A 232 0.75 -28.88 1.68
CA ASP A 232 1.38 -30.19 1.93
C ASP A 232 0.53 -31.07 2.87
N THR A 233 -0.17 -30.46 3.83
CA THR A 233 -1.11 -31.16 4.70
C THR A 233 -2.31 -31.68 3.90
N ILE A 234 -2.85 -30.88 2.96
CA ILE A 234 -3.92 -31.30 2.05
C ILE A 234 -3.45 -32.46 1.18
N ARG A 235 -2.24 -32.37 0.59
CA ARG A 235 -1.69 -33.45 -0.24
C ARG A 235 -1.57 -34.78 0.51
N LYS A 236 -1.10 -34.75 1.74
CA LYS A 236 -0.99 -35.96 2.58
C LYS A 236 -2.35 -36.57 2.82
N LEU A 237 -3.35 -35.77 3.13
CA LEU A 237 -4.74 -36.23 3.37
C LEU A 237 -5.35 -36.94 2.14
N PHE A 238 -5.00 -36.51 0.92
CA PHE A 238 -5.51 -37.10 -0.32
C PHE A 238 -4.60 -38.19 -0.88
N ALA A 239 -3.45 -38.45 -0.27
CA ALA A 239 -2.51 -39.50 -0.67
C ALA A 239 -2.69 -40.81 0.15
N GLU A 240 -3.45 -40.74 1.25
CA GLU A 240 -3.92 -41.87 2.05
C GLU A 240 -5.24 -42.44 1.45
#